data_8a8eb43ff796f5b856a2f0dbf05e7a36
#
_entry.id   8a8eb43ff796f5b856a2f0dbf05e7a36
#
_cell.length_a   1.000
_cell.length_b   1.000
_cell.length_c   1.000
_cell.angle_alpha   90.00
_cell.angle_beta   90.00
_cell.angle_gamma   90.00
#
_symmetry.space_group_name_H-M   'P 1'
#
loop_
_entity.id
_entity.type
_entity.pdbx_description
1 polymer ?
#
loop_
_entity_poly.entity_id
_entity_poly.type
_entity_poly.pdbx_seq_one_letter_code
_entity_poly.pdbx_strand_id
1 'polypeptide(L)'
;QSIKVPWLSATPDFLQRDQKWSEDGLLEIKTGSAFAVDTWKDDPPIHYQCQLQHQMLVTGLRRGSLAALLGGQTFLWKDIARHDRFLATLAAKTKRFWQRLQDDEAPLPDDSPSTSATLLHMIEHGEAIQLPDVVLDWHVQAKKAAEDEKVAKERKDEYRRKILAVMGQSAYGV
;
A
#
# COMPACT_ATOMS: atom_id res chain seq x y z
N GLN A 1 -10.76 13.96 -15.69
CA GLN A 1 -9.46 14.16 -16.35
C GLN A 1 -8.95 15.56 -16.04
N SER A 2 -7.65 15.71 -15.76
CA SER A 2 -7.04 17.02 -15.52
C SER A 2 -6.98 17.83 -16.81
N ILE A 3 -7.41 19.09 -16.74
CA ILE A 3 -7.32 20.01 -17.88
C ILE A 3 -5.84 20.37 -18.18
N LYS A 4 -4.99 20.40 -17.14
CA LYS A 4 -3.59 20.79 -17.26
C LYS A 4 -2.65 19.63 -17.61
N VAL A 5 -3.06 18.39 -17.28
CA VAL A 5 -2.26 17.18 -17.46
C VAL A 5 -3.16 16.08 -17.99
N PRO A 6 -3.29 15.93 -19.32
CA PRO A 6 -4.31 15.08 -19.96
C PRO A 6 -4.25 13.58 -19.58
N TRP A 7 -3.07 13.08 -19.21
CA TRP A 7 -2.90 11.69 -18.79
C TRP A 7 -3.24 11.44 -17.30
N LEU A 8 -3.46 12.50 -16.50
CA LEU A 8 -3.96 12.35 -15.14
C LEU A 8 -5.49 12.32 -15.14
N SER A 9 -6.05 11.28 -14.57
CA SER A 9 -7.48 11.12 -14.38
C SER A 9 -7.82 10.65 -12.98
N ALA A 10 -9.03 10.96 -12.53
CA ALA A 10 -9.57 10.49 -11.28
C ALA A 10 -11.09 10.37 -11.39
N THR A 11 -11.67 9.43 -10.66
CA THR A 11 -13.11 9.23 -10.55
C THR A 11 -13.49 9.27 -9.08
N PRO A 12 -13.80 10.46 -8.53
CA PRO A 12 -14.35 10.56 -7.19
C PRO A 12 -15.75 9.97 -7.15
N ASP A 13 -16.15 9.41 -6.00
CA ASP A 13 -17.51 8.87 -5.85
C ASP A 13 -18.56 9.98 -5.92
N PHE A 14 -18.31 11.13 -5.25
CA PHE A 14 -19.21 12.26 -5.24
C PHE A 14 -18.49 13.61 -5.16
N LEU A 15 -19.19 14.64 -5.63
CA LEU A 15 -18.88 16.04 -5.33
C LEU A 15 -19.75 16.50 -4.16
N GLN A 16 -19.12 17.05 -3.14
CA GLN A 16 -19.81 17.64 -1.99
C GLN A 16 -20.07 19.12 -2.26
N ARG A 17 -21.34 19.52 -2.15
CA ARG A 17 -21.73 20.90 -2.03
C ARG A 17 -22.25 21.14 -0.63
N ASP A 18 -21.54 21.92 0.14
CA ASP A 18 -21.93 22.24 1.50
C ASP A 18 -22.21 23.73 1.59
N GLN A 19 -23.40 24.10 2.07
CA GLN A 19 -23.76 25.50 2.31
C GLN A 19 -22.88 26.17 3.38
N LYS A 20 -22.28 25.37 4.27
CA LYS A 20 -21.39 25.84 5.33
C LYS A 20 -19.97 26.16 4.83
N TRP A 21 -19.53 25.49 3.80
CA TRP A 21 -18.20 25.68 3.21
C TRP A 21 -18.36 26.49 1.91
N SER A 22 -17.58 27.53 1.76
CA SER A 22 -17.61 28.38 0.56
C SER A 22 -17.06 27.70 -0.70
N GLU A 23 -16.58 26.47 -0.60
CA GLU A 23 -15.95 25.72 -1.68
C GLU A 23 -16.50 24.30 -1.79
N ASP A 24 -16.64 23.81 -3.03
CA ASP A 24 -16.97 22.42 -3.31
C ASP A 24 -15.84 21.48 -2.79
N GLY A 25 -16.21 20.27 -2.42
CA GLY A 25 -15.29 19.23 -1.97
C GLY A 25 -15.51 17.91 -2.69
N LEU A 26 -14.66 16.95 -2.40
CA LEU A 26 -14.80 15.55 -2.85
C LEU A 26 -15.34 14.70 -1.72
N LEU A 27 -16.08 13.65 -2.06
CA LEU A 27 -16.40 12.56 -1.14
C LEU A 27 -15.98 11.24 -1.77
N GLU A 28 -15.17 10.50 -1.03
CA GLU A 28 -14.78 9.13 -1.35
C GLU A 28 -15.33 8.20 -0.29
N ILE A 29 -16.01 7.13 -0.70
CA ILE A 29 -16.70 6.18 0.17
C ILE A 29 -15.98 4.85 0.15
N LYS A 30 -15.78 4.27 1.32
CA LYS A 30 -15.16 2.96 1.50
C LYS A 30 -16.07 2.04 2.29
N THR A 31 -16.05 0.76 1.94
CA THR A 31 -16.67 -0.30 2.73
C THR A 31 -15.58 -1.30 3.13
N GLY A 32 -15.74 -1.91 4.29
CA GLY A 32 -14.76 -2.87 4.78
C GLY A 32 -15.35 -3.79 5.84
N SER A 33 -14.57 -4.78 6.25
CA SER A 33 -14.93 -5.68 7.33
C SER A 33 -14.94 -4.96 8.69
N ALA A 34 -15.63 -5.52 9.68
CA ALA A 34 -15.62 -5.01 11.05
C ALA A 34 -14.21 -4.99 11.68
N PHE A 35 -13.32 -5.88 11.23
CA PHE A 35 -11.93 -5.94 11.70
C PHE A 35 -11.08 -4.73 11.27
N ALA A 36 -11.53 -3.97 10.29
CA ALA A 36 -10.82 -2.78 9.82
C ALA A 36 -11.07 -1.54 10.70
N VAL A 37 -11.98 -1.57 11.67
CA VAL A 37 -12.33 -0.42 12.52
C VAL A 37 -11.10 0.17 13.20
N ASP A 38 -10.22 -0.66 13.75
CA ASP A 38 -9.03 -0.19 14.45
C ASP A 38 -8.06 0.57 13.54
N THR A 39 -8.01 0.24 12.26
CA THR A 39 -7.14 0.95 11.29
C THR A 39 -7.67 2.32 10.88
N TRP A 40 -8.92 2.65 11.26
CA TRP A 40 -9.59 3.92 10.95
C TRP A 40 -9.78 4.83 12.17
N LYS A 41 -9.44 4.38 13.39
CA LYS A 41 -9.75 5.11 14.65
C LYS A 41 -9.14 6.50 14.70
N ASP A 42 -7.87 6.61 14.36
CA ASP A 42 -7.15 7.88 14.44
C ASP A 42 -7.20 8.63 13.11
N ASP A 43 -6.70 7.99 12.07
CA ASP A 43 -6.67 8.51 10.70
C ASP A 43 -7.06 7.43 9.68
N PRO A 44 -7.74 7.78 8.60
CA PRO A 44 -7.97 6.86 7.49
C PRO A 44 -6.65 6.26 6.98
N PRO A 45 -6.63 4.99 6.55
CA PRO A 45 -5.44 4.37 5.98
C PRO A 45 -4.78 5.23 4.91
N ILE A 46 -3.45 5.31 4.96
CA ILE A 46 -2.66 6.25 4.14
C ILE A 46 -2.91 6.12 2.64
N HIS A 47 -3.16 4.91 2.15
CA HIS A 47 -3.46 4.70 0.73
C HIS A 47 -4.77 5.35 0.28
N TYR A 48 -5.80 5.41 1.12
CA TYR A 48 -7.04 6.14 0.84
C TYR A 48 -6.82 7.66 0.92
N GLN A 49 -6.00 8.13 1.86
CA GLN A 49 -5.61 9.54 1.88
C GLN A 49 -4.85 9.92 0.62
N CYS A 50 -3.92 9.08 0.13
CA CYS A 50 -3.22 9.29 -1.14
C CYS A 50 -4.18 9.34 -2.33
N GLN A 51 -5.19 8.46 -2.37
CA GLN A 51 -6.22 8.46 -3.41
C GLN A 51 -6.99 9.78 -3.41
N LEU A 52 -7.48 10.23 -2.26
CA LEU A 52 -8.22 11.48 -2.15
C LEU A 52 -7.35 12.69 -2.52
N GLN A 53 -6.09 12.72 -2.09
CA GLN A 53 -5.14 13.76 -2.50
C GLN A 53 -4.93 13.77 -4.02
N HIS A 54 -4.80 12.60 -4.65
CA HIS A 54 -4.70 12.50 -6.10
C HIS A 54 -5.96 13.05 -6.79
N GLN A 55 -7.14 12.72 -6.29
CA GLN A 55 -8.40 13.26 -6.81
C GLN A 55 -8.45 14.80 -6.69
N MET A 56 -7.98 15.36 -5.56
CA MET A 56 -7.84 16.81 -5.39
C MET A 56 -6.80 17.42 -6.34
N LEU A 57 -5.72 16.69 -6.68
CA LEU A 57 -4.76 17.14 -7.70
C LEU A 57 -5.42 17.26 -9.08
N VAL A 58 -6.20 16.25 -9.46
CA VAL A 58 -6.84 16.19 -10.78
C VAL A 58 -7.96 17.21 -10.93
N THR A 59 -8.80 17.36 -9.90
CA THR A 59 -9.98 18.24 -9.91
C THR A 59 -9.65 19.69 -9.60
N GLY A 60 -8.54 19.94 -8.93
CA GLY A 60 -8.18 21.28 -8.43
C GLY A 60 -8.87 21.66 -7.12
N LEU A 61 -9.74 20.82 -6.57
CA LEU A 61 -10.45 21.09 -5.32
C LEU A 61 -9.49 21.07 -4.12
N ARG A 62 -9.85 21.81 -3.08
CA ARG A 62 -8.96 22.06 -1.92
C ARG A 62 -9.30 21.21 -0.70
N ARG A 63 -10.40 20.50 -0.71
CA ARG A 63 -10.87 19.64 0.38
C ARG A 63 -11.56 18.39 -0.15
N GLY A 64 -11.62 17.40 0.68
CA GLY A 64 -12.39 16.19 0.46
C GLY A 64 -12.64 15.45 1.75
N SER A 65 -13.57 14.52 1.74
CA SER A 65 -13.91 13.67 2.87
C SER A 65 -13.73 12.21 2.49
N LEU A 66 -13.17 11.44 3.40
CA LEU A 66 -13.18 9.98 3.37
C LEU A 66 -14.27 9.50 4.32
N ALA A 67 -15.24 8.74 3.82
CA ALA A 67 -16.27 8.09 4.61
C ALA A 67 -16.13 6.58 4.50
N ALA A 68 -16.30 5.86 5.61
CA ALA A 68 -16.22 4.40 5.65
C ALA A 68 -17.40 3.80 6.40
N LEU A 69 -18.00 2.76 5.83
CA LEU A 69 -18.96 1.89 6.50
C LEU A 69 -18.31 0.51 6.72
N LEU A 70 -17.96 0.22 7.97
CA LEU A 70 -17.22 -0.97 8.36
C LEU A 70 -18.13 -1.99 9.04
N GLY A 71 -18.11 -3.23 8.56
CA GLY A 71 -18.98 -4.31 9.05
C GLY A 71 -20.48 -4.03 8.89
N GLY A 72 -20.85 -3.07 8.04
CA GLY A 72 -22.24 -2.65 7.84
C GLY A 72 -22.87 -1.85 9.00
N GLN A 73 -22.10 -1.55 10.06
CA GLN A 73 -22.61 -0.95 11.29
C GLN A 73 -21.82 0.27 11.78
N THR A 74 -20.51 0.29 11.57
CA THR A 74 -19.64 1.37 12.05
C THR A 74 -19.40 2.37 10.94
N PHE A 75 -19.95 3.58 11.10
CA PHE A 75 -19.74 4.69 10.17
C PHE A 75 -18.68 5.64 10.72
N LEU A 76 -17.62 5.86 9.95
CA LEU A 76 -16.53 6.77 10.26
C LEU A 76 -16.32 7.71 9.08
N TRP A 77 -15.97 8.96 9.36
CA TRP A 77 -15.56 9.89 8.30
C TRP A 77 -14.49 10.85 8.80
N LYS A 78 -13.71 11.36 7.86
CA LYS A 78 -12.72 12.42 8.14
C LYS A 78 -12.63 13.38 6.97
N ASP A 79 -12.66 14.67 7.30
CA ASP A 79 -12.39 15.74 6.34
C ASP A 79 -10.88 15.92 6.21
N ILE A 80 -10.40 16.01 4.98
CA ILE A 80 -8.99 16.10 4.64
C ILE A 80 -8.78 17.31 3.73
N ALA A 81 -7.91 18.20 4.17
CA ALA A 81 -7.48 19.32 3.38
C ALA A 81 -6.44 18.88 2.32
N ARG A 82 -6.40 19.59 1.22
CA ARG A 82 -5.37 19.44 0.21
C ARG A 82 -3.99 19.76 0.78
N HIS A 83 -3.03 18.88 0.53
CA HIS A 83 -1.67 19.01 1.01
C HIS A 83 -0.70 19.27 -0.17
N ASP A 84 -0.49 20.54 -0.51
CA ASP A 84 0.22 20.93 -1.74
C ASP A 84 1.67 20.39 -1.82
N ARG A 85 2.39 20.32 -0.69
CA ARG A 85 3.75 19.73 -0.66
C ARG A 85 3.72 18.23 -0.99
N PHE A 86 2.76 17.49 -0.45
CA PHE A 86 2.57 16.08 -0.78
C PHE A 86 2.21 15.93 -2.26
N LEU A 87 1.30 16.78 -2.77
CA LEU A 87 0.87 16.74 -4.17
C LEU A 87 2.01 17.03 -5.15
N ALA A 88 2.94 17.93 -4.83
CA ALA A 88 4.11 18.15 -5.64
C ALA A 88 4.96 16.88 -5.79
N THR A 89 5.16 16.15 -4.68
CA THR A 89 5.88 14.86 -4.69
C THR A 89 5.10 13.79 -5.46
N LEU A 90 3.80 13.69 -5.24
CA LEU A 90 2.92 12.73 -5.93
C LEU A 90 2.93 12.98 -7.44
N ALA A 91 2.78 14.23 -7.87
CA ALA A 91 2.81 14.62 -9.28
C ALA A 91 4.16 14.28 -9.95
N ALA A 92 5.27 14.50 -9.26
CA ALA A 92 6.60 14.15 -9.78
C ALA A 92 6.75 12.62 -9.94
N LYS A 93 6.31 11.84 -8.95
CA LYS A 93 6.36 10.36 -9.01
C LYS A 93 5.44 9.79 -10.09
N THR A 94 4.22 10.28 -10.20
CA THR A 94 3.27 9.83 -11.23
C THR A 94 3.73 10.21 -12.63
N LYS A 95 4.34 11.40 -12.82
CA LYS A 95 4.94 11.80 -14.09
C LYS A 95 6.08 10.87 -14.48
N ARG A 96 6.97 10.53 -13.55
CA ARG A 96 8.09 9.59 -13.82
C ARG A 96 7.55 8.20 -14.18
N PHE A 97 6.54 7.71 -13.45
CA PHE A 97 5.90 6.44 -13.77
C PHE A 97 5.27 6.45 -15.16
N TRP A 98 4.54 7.52 -15.50
CA TRP A 98 3.94 7.68 -16.83
C TRP A 98 5.01 7.69 -17.94
N GLN A 99 6.14 8.39 -17.72
CA GLN A 99 7.24 8.41 -18.68
C GLN A 99 7.80 7.01 -18.92
N ARG A 100 8.04 6.24 -17.87
CA ARG A 100 8.51 4.85 -17.99
C ARG A 100 7.56 3.97 -18.80
N LEU A 101 6.24 4.15 -18.63
CA LEU A 101 5.24 3.46 -19.45
C LEU A 101 5.34 3.83 -20.95
N GLN A 102 5.66 5.10 -21.26
CA GLN A 102 5.85 5.54 -22.63
C GLN A 102 7.14 4.99 -23.25
N ASP A 103 8.17 4.87 -22.43
CA ASP A 103 9.50 4.38 -22.81
C ASP A 103 9.60 2.83 -22.78
N ASP A 104 8.50 2.13 -22.45
CA ASP A 104 8.44 0.67 -22.24
C ASP A 104 9.50 0.16 -21.22
N GLU A 105 9.78 1.00 -20.20
CA GLU A 105 10.78 0.72 -19.18
C GLU A 105 10.11 0.08 -17.94
N ALA A 106 10.32 -1.22 -17.74
CA ALA A 106 9.83 -1.89 -16.54
C ALA A 106 10.45 -1.33 -15.24
N PRO A 107 9.70 -1.23 -14.13
CA PRO A 107 10.28 -0.88 -12.84
C PRO A 107 11.30 -1.92 -12.38
N LEU A 108 12.34 -1.46 -11.67
CA LEU A 108 13.23 -2.40 -10.99
C LEU A 108 12.42 -3.22 -9.97
N PRO A 109 12.70 -4.52 -9.85
CA PRO A 109 12.09 -5.34 -8.81
C PRO A 109 12.34 -4.74 -7.42
N ASP A 110 11.29 -4.70 -6.62
CA ASP A 110 11.36 -4.36 -5.20
C ASP A 110 11.16 -5.61 -4.33
N ASP A 111 11.30 -5.47 -3.01
CA ASP A 111 11.18 -6.60 -2.06
C ASP A 111 9.72 -6.97 -1.74
N SER A 112 8.75 -6.46 -2.50
CA SER A 112 7.34 -6.73 -2.22
C SER A 112 6.92 -8.15 -2.64
N PRO A 113 6.02 -8.79 -1.88
CA PRO A 113 5.45 -10.08 -2.28
C PRO A 113 4.73 -10.03 -3.64
N SER A 114 4.14 -8.89 -4.00
CA SER A 114 3.50 -8.69 -5.30
C SER A 114 4.50 -8.71 -6.46
N THR A 115 5.68 -8.10 -6.29
CA THR A 115 6.75 -8.17 -7.29
C THR A 115 7.21 -9.61 -7.47
N SER A 116 7.45 -10.35 -6.38
CA SER A 116 7.83 -11.76 -6.46
C SER A 116 6.78 -12.61 -7.17
N ALA A 117 5.49 -12.41 -6.87
CA ALA A 117 4.39 -13.12 -7.53
C ALA A 117 4.33 -12.81 -9.03
N THR A 118 4.51 -11.54 -9.41
CA THR A 118 4.52 -11.12 -10.83
C THR A 118 5.68 -11.75 -11.58
N LEU A 119 6.89 -11.73 -11.01
CA LEU A 119 8.07 -12.33 -11.64
C LEU A 119 7.90 -13.85 -11.82
N LEU A 120 7.36 -14.56 -10.82
CA LEU A 120 7.06 -15.99 -10.92
C LEU A 120 6.07 -16.27 -12.04
N HIS A 121 5.01 -15.48 -12.17
CA HIS A 121 4.02 -15.62 -13.24
C HIS A 121 4.63 -15.40 -14.65
N MET A 122 5.57 -14.46 -14.78
CA MET A 122 6.30 -14.24 -16.03
C MET A 122 7.18 -15.43 -16.42
N ILE A 123 7.82 -16.09 -15.43
CA ILE A 123 8.69 -17.26 -15.65
C ILE A 123 7.91 -18.46 -16.18
N GLU A 124 6.69 -18.69 -15.71
CA GLU A 124 5.85 -19.84 -16.11
C GLU A 124 5.55 -19.86 -17.62
N HIS A 125 5.69 -18.74 -18.32
CA HIS A 125 5.33 -18.57 -19.74
C HIS A 125 6.53 -18.22 -20.62
N GLY A 126 7.75 -18.22 -20.06
CA GLY A 126 8.98 -17.83 -20.75
C GLY A 126 9.71 -18.99 -21.41
N GLU A 127 10.51 -18.68 -22.41
CA GLU A 127 11.48 -19.62 -23.00
C GLU A 127 12.70 -19.76 -22.08
N ALA A 128 13.43 -20.88 -22.24
CA ALA A 128 14.69 -21.09 -21.52
C ALA A 128 15.75 -20.05 -21.95
N ILE A 129 16.34 -19.36 -21.00
CA ILE A 129 17.41 -18.40 -21.26
C ILE A 129 18.69 -18.83 -20.57
N GLN A 130 19.84 -18.46 -21.13
CA GLN A 130 21.12 -18.64 -20.45
C GLN A 130 21.28 -17.53 -19.41
N LEU A 131 21.42 -17.94 -18.15
CA LEU A 131 21.58 -17.00 -17.03
C LEU A 131 23.04 -16.54 -16.90
N PRO A 132 23.29 -15.28 -16.51
CA PRO A 132 24.63 -14.82 -16.13
C PRO A 132 25.20 -15.61 -14.93
N ASP A 133 26.51 -15.78 -14.89
CA ASP A 133 27.20 -16.55 -13.83
C ASP A 133 26.89 -16.06 -12.39
N VAL A 134 26.68 -14.74 -12.24
CA VAL A 134 26.30 -14.13 -10.95
C VAL A 134 25.02 -14.71 -10.35
N VAL A 135 24.12 -15.26 -11.18
CA VAL A 135 22.86 -15.87 -10.71
C VAL A 135 23.14 -17.13 -9.88
N LEU A 136 24.21 -17.86 -10.21
CA LEU A 136 24.64 -19.01 -9.42
C LEU A 136 25.04 -18.57 -8.01
N ASP A 137 25.78 -17.48 -7.88
CA ASP A 137 26.16 -16.94 -6.58
C ASP A 137 24.93 -16.49 -5.76
N TRP A 138 23.99 -15.83 -6.40
CA TRP A 138 22.73 -15.46 -5.75
C TRP A 138 21.93 -16.67 -5.28
N HIS A 139 21.90 -17.73 -6.08
CA HIS A 139 21.24 -18.99 -5.70
C HIS A 139 21.90 -19.63 -4.47
N VAL A 140 23.22 -19.66 -4.43
CA VAL A 140 23.98 -20.16 -3.26
C VAL A 140 23.68 -19.32 -2.02
N GLN A 141 23.69 -18.00 -2.13
CA GLN A 141 23.37 -17.10 -1.01
C GLN A 141 21.91 -17.26 -0.54
N ALA A 142 20.97 -17.41 -1.46
CA ALA A 142 19.57 -17.66 -1.12
C ALA A 142 19.37 -18.98 -0.35
N LYS A 143 20.05 -20.06 -0.77
CA LYS A 143 20.02 -21.34 -0.05
C LYS A 143 20.61 -21.21 1.36
N LYS A 144 21.73 -20.51 1.50
CA LYS A 144 22.34 -20.27 2.80
C LYS A 144 21.42 -19.47 3.72
N ALA A 145 20.79 -18.40 3.20
CA ALA A 145 19.85 -17.60 3.96
C ALA A 145 18.62 -18.42 4.43
N ALA A 146 18.12 -19.33 3.59
CA ALA A 146 17.03 -20.23 3.97
C ALA A 146 17.41 -21.20 5.09
N GLU A 147 18.66 -21.71 5.09
CA GLU A 147 19.16 -22.55 6.17
C GLU A 147 19.32 -21.76 7.47
N ASP A 148 19.86 -20.54 7.40
CA ASP A 148 20.01 -19.64 8.55
C ASP A 148 18.64 -19.28 9.15
N GLU A 149 17.63 -19.01 8.31
CA GLU A 149 16.24 -18.77 8.74
C GLU A 149 15.69 -19.98 9.51
N LYS A 150 15.89 -21.20 8.99
CA LYS A 150 15.44 -22.43 9.63
C LYS A 150 16.06 -22.58 11.03
N VAL A 151 17.37 -22.41 11.14
CA VAL A 151 18.10 -22.49 12.42
C VAL A 151 17.61 -21.40 13.39
N ALA A 152 17.41 -20.18 12.92
CA ALA A 152 16.89 -19.09 13.74
C ALA A 152 15.45 -19.37 14.24
N LYS A 153 14.61 -19.94 13.39
CA LYS A 153 13.25 -20.35 13.75
C LYS A 153 13.25 -21.45 14.81
N GLU A 154 14.06 -22.49 14.65
CA GLU A 154 14.20 -23.58 15.61
C GLU A 154 14.65 -23.06 16.98
N ARG A 155 15.64 -22.13 17.01
CA ARG A 155 16.11 -21.48 18.23
C ARG A 155 14.99 -20.63 18.89
N LYS A 156 14.25 -19.86 18.12
CA LYS A 156 13.12 -19.09 18.62
C LYS A 156 12.07 -19.99 19.25
N ASP A 157 11.73 -21.09 18.61
CA ASP A 157 10.73 -22.04 19.10
C ASP A 157 11.21 -22.80 20.34
N GLU A 158 12.52 -23.08 20.46
CA GLU A 158 13.12 -23.62 21.67
C GLU A 158 12.96 -22.68 22.87
N TYR A 159 13.33 -21.39 22.71
CA TYR A 159 13.18 -20.41 23.79
C TYR A 159 11.72 -20.18 24.15
N ARG A 160 10.83 -20.17 23.15
CA ARG A 160 9.39 -20.08 23.40
C ARG A 160 8.89 -21.24 24.26
N ARG A 161 9.31 -22.47 23.97
CA ARG A 161 8.98 -23.64 24.80
C ARG A 161 9.51 -23.52 26.22
N LYS A 162 10.77 -23.04 26.39
CA LYS A 162 11.34 -22.78 27.71
C LYS A 162 10.53 -21.76 28.52
N ILE A 163 10.14 -20.66 27.89
CA ILE A 163 9.29 -19.64 28.51
C ILE A 163 7.96 -20.24 28.94
N LEU A 164 7.27 -20.93 28.05
CA LEU A 164 5.99 -21.57 28.33
C LEU A 164 6.08 -22.61 29.46
N ALA A 165 7.18 -23.38 29.53
CA ALA A 165 7.40 -24.33 30.60
C ALA A 165 7.54 -23.65 31.98
N VAL A 166 8.18 -22.49 32.03
CA VAL A 166 8.30 -21.70 33.27
C VAL A 166 6.98 -21.04 33.66
N MET A 167 6.22 -20.56 32.67
CA MET A 167 4.90 -19.94 32.90
C MET A 167 3.87 -20.95 33.46
N GLY A 168 3.97 -22.22 33.10
CA GLY A 168 3.02 -23.24 33.54
C GLY A 168 1.58 -22.90 33.13
N GLN A 169 0.68 -22.72 34.12
CA GLN A 169 -0.72 -22.34 33.90
C GLN A 169 -0.98 -20.82 33.96
N SER A 170 0.06 -20.01 34.12
CA SER A 170 -0.09 -18.55 34.20
C SER A 170 -0.35 -17.96 32.82
N ALA A 171 -1.28 -17.01 32.74
CA ALA A 171 -1.61 -16.36 31.47
C ALA A 171 -0.55 -15.31 31.04
N TYR A 172 0.23 -14.78 31.99
CA TYR A 172 1.30 -13.80 31.76
C TYR A 172 2.41 -13.93 32.80
N GLY A 173 3.62 -13.57 32.41
CA GLY A 173 4.76 -13.40 33.30
C GLY A 173 5.02 -11.92 33.60
N VAL A 174 5.56 -11.63 34.79
CA VAL A 174 5.97 -10.27 35.24
C VAL A 174 7.49 -10.25 35.34
#